data_3c587e3f0ee6084d59b0a213033c8f6e
#
_entry.id   3c587e3f0ee6084d59b0a213033c8f6e
#
_cell.length_a   1.000
_cell.length_b   1.000
_cell.length_c   1.000
_cell.angle_alpha   90.00
_cell.angle_beta   90.00
_cell.angle_gamma   90.00
#
_symmetry.space_group_name_H-M   'P 1'
#
loop_
_entity.id
_entity.type
_entity.pdbx_description
1 polymer ?
#
loop_
_entity_poly.entity_id
_entity_poly.type
_entity_poly.pdbx_seq_one_letter_code
_entity_poly.pdbx_strand_id
1 'polypeptide(L)'
;MFFTAKLILKCAGILPSERNIFLLLILIVILTSSKKAFWFLVFPMCTLYSIYSPIGIIYGPPNYSYVASVFATDFLEIKEFLTHIPIKNYFYPIFIISGIFLYRFFIVKNNIEFYKNKTLISIFVIFSMINQSPAEFFKITIRSILEVKNEIVVLNNFKSSSEWGRSHLENSKYDNYILVIGESARKDYHHAFGYPINNTPFMSSNNGILVNGLTSGGSNTVSSLRLMLTKPDFKNWKPNYHLTLIDLVKSADIKTYWLSNQGYFGYHDTPISAIAKKSDYKYFLKYGDFYSKNTSDFLLLDKIKEIIKKSKEKKFIVVHLYGSHSHACDRVIDYKKIANVRDKKYSYINCYISSINKTDEFLHKLNSFMMKEFSKNQGSYSMLYFADHGLAHNETDGVIYLNNSRVSKFHYDIPLFETSSDSSSRKECYSFKSGLNFIDGIAKWIGIKNEKINKNYSFFDCKDDPNDYGLRNYIAKTTDYTDPAIDISGK
;
A
#
# COMPACT_ATOMS: atom_id res chain seq x y z
N MET A 1 34.86 1.97 -15.86
CA MET A 1 33.86 3.01 -15.61
C MET A 1 32.53 2.79 -16.33
N PHE A 2 32.49 2.37 -17.59
CA PHE A 2 31.23 2.08 -18.30
C PHE A 2 30.32 1.09 -17.52
N PHE A 3 30.90 -0.05 -17.11
CA PHE A 3 30.16 -1.04 -16.30
C PHE A 3 29.72 -0.48 -14.95
N THR A 4 30.53 0.35 -14.29
CA THR A 4 30.16 1.01 -13.03
C THR A 4 28.98 1.97 -13.23
N ALA A 5 29.00 2.80 -14.28
CA ALA A 5 27.92 3.71 -14.60
C ALA A 5 26.61 2.95 -14.94
N LYS A 6 26.72 1.88 -15.75
CA LYS A 6 25.57 0.99 -16.05
C LYS A 6 25.01 0.36 -14.79
N LEU A 7 25.88 -0.11 -13.89
CA LEU A 7 25.48 -0.73 -12.62
C LEU A 7 24.77 0.29 -11.71
N ILE A 8 25.31 1.51 -11.58
CA ILE A 8 24.70 2.59 -10.78
C ILE A 8 23.28 2.86 -11.27
N LEU A 9 23.07 3.05 -12.57
CA LEU A 9 21.75 3.32 -13.13
C LEU A 9 20.78 2.16 -12.88
N LYS A 10 21.21 0.93 -13.16
CA LYS A 10 20.39 -0.26 -12.91
C LYS A 10 20.00 -0.38 -11.43
N CYS A 11 20.96 -0.15 -10.53
CA CYS A 11 20.74 -0.23 -9.09
C CYS A 11 19.96 0.97 -8.52
N ALA A 12 19.93 2.11 -9.22
CA ALA A 12 19.06 3.23 -8.89
C ALA A 12 17.61 3.05 -9.43
N GLY A 13 17.35 1.95 -10.16
CA GLY A 13 16.07 1.71 -10.81
C GLY A 13 15.81 2.59 -12.03
N ILE A 14 16.86 3.21 -12.57
CA ILE A 14 16.80 4.03 -13.79
C ILE A 14 17.14 3.15 -14.98
N LEU A 15 16.39 3.30 -16.09
CA LEU A 15 16.65 2.56 -17.30
C LEU A 15 18.10 2.83 -17.80
N PRO A 16 18.98 1.80 -17.86
CA PRO A 16 20.36 1.95 -18.27
C PRO A 16 20.49 2.02 -19.81
N SER A 17 19.79 3.01 -20.44
CA SER A 17 19.96 3.29 -21.86
C SER A 17 21.37 3.78 -22.13
N GLU A 18 21.86 3.58 -23.35
CA GLU A 18 23.22 4.03 -23.76
C GLU A 18 23.43 5.51 -23.45
N ARG A 19 22.42 6.32 -23.73
CA ARG A 19 22.40 7.74 -23.45
C ARG A 19 22.59 8.06 -21.96
N ASN A 20 21.85 7.39 -21.08
CA ASN A 20 21.94 7.59 -19.63
C ASN A 20 23.30 7.13 -19.08
N ILE A 21 23.79 6.00 -19.58
CA ILE A 21 25.12 5.47 -19.22
C ILE A 21 26.21 6.46 -19.61
N PHE A 22 26.14 6.98 -20.84
CA PHE A 22 27.13 7.91 -21.36
C PHE A 22 27.19 9.22 -20.57
N LEU A 23 26.02 9.78 -20.22
CA LEU A 23 25.94 10.98 -19.40
C LEU A 23 26.54 10.79 -18.00
N LEU A 24 26.14 9.72 -17.32
CA LEU A 24 26.67 9.41 -15.99
C LEU A 24 28.17 9.10 -16.06
N LEU A 25 28.62 8.40 -17.10
CA LEU A 25 30.03 8.12 -17.34
C LEU A 25 30.85 9.40 -17.48
N ILE A 26 30.45 10.33 -18.35
CA ILE A 26 31.16 11.61 -18.57
C ILE A 26 31.21 12.40 -17.25
N LEU A 27 30.10 12.49 -16.54
CA LEU A 27 30.02 13.18 -15.25
C LEU A 27 31.05 12.62 -14.25
N ILE A 28 31.03 11.30 -14.06
CA ILE A 28 31.96 10.63 -13.13
C ILE A 28 33.41 10.83 -13.59
N VAL A 29 33.69 10.70 -14.88
CA VAL A 29 35.03 10.86 -15.46
C VAL A 29 35.59 12.26 -15.19
N ILE A 30 34.82 13.29 -15.50
CA ILE A 30 35.24 14.69 -15.27
C ILE A 30 35.46 14.95 -13.79
N LEU A 31 34.49 14.64 -12.95
CA LEU A 31 34.53 14.98 -11.53
C LEU A 31 35.57 14.15 -10.77
N THR A 32 35.77 12.86 -11.13
CA THR A 32 36.76 12.00 -10.48
C THR A 32 38.20 12.47 -10.75
N SER A 33 38.44 13.20 -11.84
CA SER A 33 39.79 13.70 -12.14
C SER A 33 40.24 14.84 -11.20
N SER A 34 39.32 15.58 -10.59
CA SER A 34 39.61 16.59 -9.55
C SER A 34 39.57 15.97 -8.14
N LYS A 35 40.62 16.23 -7.31
CA LYS A 35 40.65 15.75 -5.92
C LYS A 35 39.49 16.29 -5.09
N LYS A 36 39.17 17.58 -5.20
CA LYS A 36 38.08 18.22 -4.45
C LYS A 36 36.73 17.66 -4.91
N ALA A 37 36.47 17.64 -6.23
CA ALA A 37 35.20 17.15 -6.77
C ALA A 37 34.99 15.66 -6.45
N PHE A 38 36.04 14.84 -6.46
CA PHE A 38 35.94 13.44 -6.07
C PHE A 38 35.38 13.27 -4.64
N TRP A 39 36.00 13.92 -3.64
CA TRP A 39 35.63 13.73 -2.24
C TRP A 39 34.32 14.43 -1.86
N PHE A 40 33.99 15.57 -2.47
CA PHE A 40 32.80 16.35 -2.08
C PHE A 40 31.58 16.11 -2.96
N LEU A 41 31.73 15.53 -4.17
CA LEU A 41 30.61 15.27 -5.07
C LEU A 41 30.50 13.80 -5.46
N VAL A 42 31.56 13.21 -6.11
CA VAL A 42 31.46 11.85 -6.66
C VAL A 42 31.28 10.82 -5.56
N PHE A 43 32.12 10.85 -4.53
CA PHE A 43 32.08 9.86 -3.45
C PHE A 43 30.76 9.91 -2.67
N PRO A 44 30.25 11.07 -2.20
CA PRO A 44 28.93 11.12 -1.54
C PRO A 44 27.79 10.69 -2.46
N MET A 45 27.78 11.13 -3.71
CA MET A 45 26.77 10.76 -4.70
C MET A 45 26.75 9.23 -4.92
N CYS A 46 27.91 8.63 -5.17
CA CYS A 46 28.01 7.19 -5.39
C CYS A 46 27.74 6.36 -4.12
N THR A 47 28.05 6.91 -2.95
CA THR A 47 27.67 6.29 -1.66
C THR A 47 26.15 6.23 -1.51
N LEU A 48 25.43 7.30 -1.83
CA LEU A 48 23.96 7.30 -1.81
C LEU A 48 23.37 6.30 -2.80
N TYR A 49 23.88 6.25 -4.04
CA TYR A 49 23.49 5.22 -4.99
C TYR A 49 23.80 3.80 -4.49
N SER A 50 24.95 3.61 -3.85
CA SER A 50 25.37 2.32 -3.31
C SER A 50 24.46 1.85 -2.19
N ILE A 51 24.12 2.72 -1.24
CA ILE A 51 23.20 2.40 -0.13
C ILE A 51 21.83 1.99 -0.68
N TYR A 52 21.33 2.68 -1.72
CA TYR A 52 20.03 2.36 -2.32
C TYR A 52 20.08 1.14 -3.26
N SER A 53 21.25 0.72 -3.72
CA SER A 53 21.41 -0.28 -4.78
C SER A 53 20.74 -1.64 -4.51
N PRO A 54 20.73 -2.21 -3.28
CA PRO A 54 20.04 -3.48 -3.02
C PRO A 54 18.53 -3.39 -3.26
N ILE A 55 17.96 -2.22 -2.99
CA ILE A 55 16.52 -1.94 -3.09
C ILE A 55 16.16 -1.54 -4.52
N GLY A 56 16.88 -0.58 -5.09
CA GLY A 56 16.53 0.05 -6.36
C GLY A 56 16.52 -0.90 -7.55
N ILE A 57 17.33 -1.96 -7.52
CA ILE A 57 17.33 -2.98 -8.57
C ILE A 57 16.03 -3.79 -8.64
N ILE A 58 15.28 -3.86 -7.53
CA ILE A 58 14.01 -4.59 -7.43
C ILE A 58 12.83 -3.65 -7.52
N TYR A 59 12.87 -2.57 -6.75
CA TYR A 59 11.73 -1.67 -6.51
C TYR A 59 11.74 -0.41 -7.39
N GLY A 60 12.80 -0.23 -8.21
CA GLY A 60 12.92 0.96 -9.05
C GLY A 60 13.36 2.22 -8.28
N PRO A 61 13.22 3.42 -8.87
CA PRO A 61 13.64 4.66 -8.24
C PRO A 61 12.72 5.01 -7.05
N PRO A 62 13.24 5.76 -6.06
CA PRO A 62 12.42 6.26 -4.96
C PRO A 62 11.23 7.08 -5.47
N ASN A 63 10.08 6.89 -4.88
CA ASN A 63 8.87 7.66 -5.17
C ASN A 63 8.16 8.01 -3.87
N TYR A 64 7.11 8.85 -3.96
CA TYR A 64 6.33 9.24 -2.78
C TYR A 64 5.87 8.02 -1.97
N SER A 65 5.31 7.00 -2.62
CA SER A 65 4.76 5.82 -1.94
C SER A 65 5.82 5.06 -1.14
N TYR A 66 7.01 4.84 -1.72
CA TYR A 66 8.12 4.18 -1.00
C TYR A 66 8.66 5.01 0.15
N VAL A 67 8.83 6.33 -0.07
CA VAL A 67 9.27 7.24 1.01
C VAL A 67 8.23 7.28 2.13
N ALA A 68 6.95 7.40 1.81
CA ALA A 68 5.88 7.39 2.79
C ALA A 68 5.82 6.06 3.57
N SER A 69 6.04 4.92 2.90
CA SER A 69 6.13 3.60 3.56
C SER A 69 7.29 3.55 4.55
N VAL A 70 8.47 4.11 4.23
CA VAL A 70 9.61 4.16 5.18
C VAL A 70 9.24 4.92 6.46
N PHE A 71 8.45 6.00 6.36
CA PHE A 71 7.97 6.74 7.53
C PHE A 71 6.82 6.04 8.26
N ALA A 72 6.12 5.13 7.61
CA ALA A 72 4.96 4.41 8.14
C ALA A 72 5.28 3.00 8.65
N THR A 73 6.48 2.50 8.40
CA THR A 73 6.91 1.12 8.65
C THR A 73 7.44 0.93 10.07
N ASP A 74 7.10 -0.18 10.72
CA ASP A 74 7.66 -0.57 12.00
C ASP A 74 8.95 -1.42 11.85
N PHE A 75 9.63 -1.70 12.98
CA PHE A 75 10.89 -2.44 12.96
C PHE A 75 10.72 -3.88 12.45
N LEU A 76 9.59 -4.51 12.72
CA LEU A 76 9.30 -5.86 12.23
C LEU A 76 9.19 -5.86 10.71
N GLU A 77 8.46 -4.91 10.15
CA GLU A 77 8.30 -4.74 8.70
C GLU A 77 9.62 -4.39 8.00
N ILE A 78 10.48 -3.54 8.63
CA ILE A 78 11.82 -3.26 8.11
C ILE A 78 12.65 -4.55 8.03
N LYS A 79 12.65 -5.36 9.07
CA LYS A 79 13.37 -6.65 9.08
C LYS A 79 12.82 -7.58 8.01
N GLU A 80 11.52 -7.73 7.91
CA GLU A 80 10.85 -8.52 6.89
C GLU A 80 11.21 -8.04 5.49
N PHE A 81 11.17 -6.74 5.23
CA PHE A 81 11.54 -6.13 3.95
C PHE A 81 13.00 -6.44 3.56
N LEU A 82 13.93 -6.25 4.47
CA LEU A 82 15.35 -6.50 4.21
C LEU A 82 15.64 -7.98 3.91
N THR A 83 14.94 -8.91 4.55
CA THR A 83 15.13 -10.36 4.30
C THR A 83 14.58 -10.83 2.95
N HIS A 84 13.68 -10.07 2.32
CA HIS A 84 13.19 -10.33 0.96
C HIS A 84 14.14 -9.88 -0.16
N ILE A 85 15.14 -9.08 0.17
CA ILE A 85 16.13 -8.66 -0.80
C ILE A 85 17.14 -9.81 -1.00
N PRO A 86 17.32 -10.31 -2.24
CA PRO A 86 18.30 -11.36 -2.51
C PRO A 86 19.69 -11.00 -2.01
N ILE A 87 20.37 -11.95 -1.37
CA ILE A 87 21.70 -11.71 -0.79
C ILE A 87 22.71 -11.17 -1.80
N LYS A 88 22.58 -11.59 -3.07
CA LYS A 88 23.43 -11.10 -4.19
C LYS A 88 23.32 -9.59 -4.39
N ASN A 89 22.19 -8.96 -4.04
CA ASN A 89 21.99 -7.52 -4.23
C ASN A 89 22.82 -6.70 -3.22
N TYR A 90 23.14 -7.27 -2.06
CA TYR A 90 23.98 -6.62 -1.04
C TYR A 90 25.46 -6.53 -1.44
N PHE A 91 25.88 -7.21 -2.52
CA PHE A 91 27.23 -7.06 -3.07
C PHE A 91 27.36 -5.88 -4.05
N TYR A 92 26.27 -5.38 -4.63
CA TYR A 92 26.33 -4.25 -5.57
C TYR A 92 26.96 -2.98 -4.99
N PRO A 93 26.71 -2.58 -3.74
CA PRO A 93 27.40 -1.47 -3.09
C PRO A 93 28.92 -1.60 -3.20
N ILE A 94 29.45 -2.79 -2.93
CA ILE A 94 30.89 -3.08 -2.96
C ILE A 94 31.44 -2.88 -4.38
N PHE A 95 30.76 -3.41 -5.40
CA PHE A 95 31.18 -3.26 -6.79
C PHE A 95 31.15 -1.80 -7.26
N ILE A 96 30.15 -1.04 -6.86
CA ILE A 96 30.04 0.38 -7.22
C ILE A 96 31.20 1.17 -6.59
N ILE A 97 31.38 1.05 -5.28
CA ILE A 97 32.43 1.78 -4.54
C ILE A 97 33.82 1.37 -5.02
N SER A 98 34.10 0.07 -5.14
CA SER A 98 35.38 -0.43 -5.65
C SER A 98 35.68 0.08 -7.06
N GLY A 99 34.69 0.08 -7.96
CA GLY A 99 34.85 0.58 -9.33
C GLY A 99 35.23 2.06 -9.38
N ILE A 100 34.63 2.89 -8.49
CA ILE A 100 34.94 4.33 -8.38
C ILE A 100 36.35 4.55 -7.82
N PHE A 101 36.75 3.81 -6.77
CA PHE A 101 38.09 3.95 -6.19
C PHE A 101 39.19 3.43 -7.14
N LEU A 102 38.97 2.31 -7.82
CA LEU A 102 39.89 1.80 -8.82
C LEU A 102 40.10 2.81 -9.94
N TYR A 103 39.02 3.45 -10.40
CA TYR A 103 39.11 4.51 -11.41
C TYR A 103 39.84 5.75 -10.88
N ARG A 104 39.56 6.19 -9.66
CA ARG A 104 40.30 7.28 -9.01
C ARG A 104 41.78 6.99 -8.90
N PHE A 105 42.15 5.77 -8.48
CA PHE A 105 43.55 5.33 -8.41
C PHE A 105 44.23 5.43 -9.79
N PHE A 106 43.57 4.95 -10.85
CA PHE A 106 44.08 5.05 -12.24
C PHE A 106 44.29 6.51 -12.67
N ILE A 107 43.33 7.38 -12.43
CA ILE A 107 43.39 8.82 -12.76
C ILE A 107 44.58 9.48 -12.03
N VAL A 108 44.75 9.23 -10.75
CA VAL A 108 45.84 9.81 -9.93
C VAL A 108 47.20 9.29 -10.41
N LYS A 109 47.33 7.98 -10.62
CA LYS A 109 48.58 7.35 -11.07
C LYS A 109 49.07 7.90 -12.43
N ASN A 110 48.13 8.24 -13.32
CA ASN A 110 48.49 8.74 -14.66
C ASN A 110 48.39 10.27 -14.80
N ASN A 111 48.21 11.02 -13.71
CA ASN A 111 48.09 12.48 -13.70
C ASN A 111 47.05 13.03 -14.69
N ILE A 112 45.88 12.37 -14.79
CA ILE A 112 44.85 12.75 -15.75
C ILE A 112 43.96 13.85 -15.16
N GLU A 113 43.80 14.99 -15.89
CA GLU A 113 43.07 16.17 -15.44
C GLU A 113 41.91 16.52 -16.37
N PHE A 114 40.96 15.60 -16.59
CA PHE A 114 39.79 15.82 -17.45
C PHE A 114 38.95 17.03 -17.08
N TYR A 115 38.95 17.44 -15.79
CA TYR A 115 38.22 18.64 -15.34
C TYR A 115 38.77 19.95 -15.92
N LYS A 116 39.98 19.93 -16.56
CA LYS A 116 40.57 21.07 -17.29
C LYS A 116 40.19 21.08 -18.78
N ASN A 117 39.61 20.00 -19.29
CA ASN A 117 39.25 19.85 -20.72
C ASN A 117 37.93 20.56 -20.99
N LYS A 118 38.00 21.79 -21.54
CA LYS A 118 36.83 22.61 -21.86
C LYS A 118 35.89 21.95 -22.86
N THR A 119 36.41 21.23 -23.84
CA THR A 119 35.60 20.51 -24.86
C THR A 119 34.75 19.43 -24.22
N LEU A 120 35.36 18.60 -23.35
CA LEU A 120 34.66 17.54 -22.65
C LEU A 120 33.56 18.08 -21.71
N ILE A 121 33.86 19.21 -21.03
CA ILE A 121 32.88 19.88 -20.18
C ILE A 121 31.72 20.43 -21.00
N SER A 122 32.01 21.06 -22.16
CA SER A 122 30.97 21.60 -23.03
C SER A 122 30.05 20.49 -23.58
N ILE A 123 30.63 19.37 -24.02
CA ILE A 123 29.85 18.19 -24.45
C ILE A 123 28.93 17.73 -23.31
N PHE A 124 29.47 17.60 -22.07
CA PHE A 124 28.67 17.19 -20.92
C PHE A 124 27.51 18.16 -20.65
N VAL A 125 27.76 19.47 -20.65
CA VAL A 125 26.74 20.50 -20.43
C VAL A 125 25.63 20.41 -21.47
N ILE A 126 25.99 20.35 -22.77
CA ILE A 126 25.00 20.22 -23.87
C ILE A 126 24.13 18.97 -23.68
N PHE A 127 24.74 17.82 -23.42
CA PHE A 127 24.00 16.58 -23.23
C PHE A 127 23.13 16.60 -21.96
N SER A 128 23.60 17.24 -20.87
CA SER A 128 22.83 17.36 -19.61
C SER A 128 21.62 18.29 -19.73
N MET A 129 21.69 19.31 -20.61
CA MET A 129 20.54 20.17 -20.90
C MET A 129 19.42 19.42 -21.65
N ILE A 130 19.77 18.41 -22.45
CA ILE A 130 18.80 17.60 -23.22
C ILE A 130 18.24 16.45 -22.38
N ASN A 131 18.99 15.98 -21.39
CA ASN A 131 18.61 14.84 -20.56
C ASN A 131 19.00 15.02 -19.08
N GLN A 132 18.02 15.02 -18.20
CA GLN A 132 18.21 15.22 -16.76
C GLN A 132 18.57 13.92 -16.00
N SER A 133 18.83 12.81 -16.71
CA SER A 133 18.85 11.46 -16.14
C SER A 133 19.74 11.23 -14.91
N PRO A 134 21.00 11.67 -14.78
CA PRO A 134 21.73 11.41 -13.54
C PRO A 134 21.18 12.19 -12.34
N ALA A 135 20.63 13.39 -12.58
CA ALA A 135 20.06 14.23 -11.53
C ALA A 135 18.62 13.83 -11.15
N GLU A 136 17.93 13.12 -12.01
CA GLU A 136 16.51 12.76 -11.85
C GLU A 136 16.27 11.93 -10.60
N PHE A 137 17.15 10.97 -10.29
CA PHE A 137 17.09 10.17 -9.06
C PHE A 137 17.05 11.06 -7.81
N PHE A 138 17.98 12.01 -7.71
CA PHE A 138 18.04 12.92 -6.56
C PHE A 138 16.85 13.87 -6.53
N LYS A 139 16.44 14.39 -7.69
CA LYS A 139 15.29 15.28 -7.82
C LYS A 139 14.00 14.59 -7.35
N ILE A 140 13.75 13.38 -7.82
CA ILE A 140 12.56 12.59 -7.42
C ILE A 140 12.63 12.26 -5.92
N THR A 141 13.80 11.81 -5.43
CA THR A 141 13.98 11.47 -4.01
C THR A 141 13.74 12.67 -3.11
N ILE A 142 14.37 13.82 -3.39
CA ILE A 142 14.21 15.04 -2.60
C ILE A 142 12.74 15.50 -2.64
N ARG A 143 12.12 15.51 -3.81
CA ARG A 143 10.72 15.90 -3.95
C ARG A 143 9.81 14.99 -3.12
N SER A 144 10.00 13.67 -3.20
CA SER A 144 9.21 12.70 -2.43
C SER A 144 9.40 12.87 -0.91
N ILE A 145 10.63 13.11 -0.45
CA ILE A 145 10.91 13.39 0.97
C ILE A 145 10.21 14.68 1.43
N LEU A 146 10.29 15.74 0.63
CA LEU A 146 9.64 17.01 0.97
C LEU A 146 8.11 16.89 1.00
N GLU A 147 7.53 16.17 0.06
CA GLU A 147 6.08 15.90 0.03
C GLU A 147 5.64 15.14 1.28
N VAL A 148 6.32 14.05 1.64
CA VAL A 148 6.01 13.26 2.85
C VAL A 148 6.23 14.09 4.11
N LYS A 149 7.35 14.83 4.22
CA LYS A 149 7.62 15.71 5.37
C LYS A 149 6.53 16.77 5.55
N ASN A 150 6.12 17.42 4.46
CA ASN A 150 5.03 18.40 4.51
C ASN A 150 3.72 17.78 4.97
N GLU A 151 3.39 16.57 4.50
CA GLU A 151 2.21 15.84 4.94
C GLU A 151 2.27 15.49 6.42
N ILE A 152 3.41 15.00 6.93
CA ILE A 152 3.62 14.74 8.37
C ILE A 152 3.47 16.02 9.19
N VAL A 153 4.01 17.16 8.73
CA VAL A 153 3.83 18.45 9.41
C VAL A 153 2.37 18.86 9.47
N VAL A 154 1.63 18.67 8.38
CA VAL A 154 0.18 18.90 8.36
C VAL A 154 -0.51 17.99 9.37
N LEU A 155 -0.19 16.70 9.41
CA LEU A 155 -0.78 15.73 10.34
C LEU A 155 -0.48 16.04 11.80
N ASN A 156 0.76 16.45 12.13
CA ASN A 156 1.19 16.75 13.51
C ASN A 156 0.63 18.09 14.01
N ASN A 157 0.49 19.08 13.13
CA ASN A 157 -0.06 20.39 13.47
C ASN A 157 -1.58 20.45 13.36
N PHE A 158 -2.21 19.33 13.01
CA PHE A 158 -3.61 19.23 12.77
C PHE A 158 -4.41 19.25 14.07
N LYS A 159 -4.65 20.43 14.62
CA LYS A 159 -5.72 20.67 15.59
C LYS A 159 -7.03 20.52 14.84
N SER A 160 -7.57 19.32 14.90
CA SER A 160 -8.62 18.84 14.03
C SER A 160 -9.94 19.55 14.23
N SER A 161 -10.19 20.59 13.46
CA SER A 161 -11.58 20.97 13.18
C SER A 161 -12.04 20.21 11.94
N SER A 162 -13.05 19.37 12.11
CA SER A 162 -13.74 18.74 10.98
C SER A 162 -14.43 19.80 10.12
N GLU A 163 -14.28 19.71 8.79
CA GLU A 163 -14.99 20.58 7.85
C GLU A 163 -16.28 19.95 7.31
N TRP A 164 -16.71 18.80 7.84
CA TRP A 164 -17.97 18.19 7.43
C TRP A 164 -19.19 19.04 7.82
N GLY A 165 -19.07 19.84 8.88
CA GLY A 165 -20.24 20.47 9.48
C GLY A 165 -21.15 19.41 10.12
N ARG A 166 -22.44 19.71 10.23
CA ARG A 166 -23.44 18.78 10.78
C ARG A 166 -23.94 17.85 9.68
N SER A 167 -23.87 16.55 9.93
CA SER A 167 -24.52 15.51 9.12
C SER A 167 -25.78 15.01 9.83
N HIS A 168 -26.64 14.31 9.09
CA HIS A 168 -27.81 13.65 9.65
C HIS A 168 -27.99 12.27 9.05
N LEU A 169 -28.70 11.40 9.78
CA LEU A 169 -29.02 10.07 9.30
C LEU A 169 -30.35 10.09 8.55
N GLU A 170 -30.35 9.50 7.37
CA GLU A 170 -31.54 9.25 6.58
C GLU A 170 -31.55 7.80 6.12
N ASN A 171 -32.56 7.05 6.59
CA ASN A 171 -32.70 5.63 6.31
C ASN A 171 -31.52 4.76 6.80
N SER A 172 -30.88 5.15 7.89
CA SER A 172 -29.83 4.34 8.54
C SER A 172 -30.43 3.09 9.17
N LYS A 173 -30.21 1.94 8.49
CA LYS A 173 -30.96 0.71 8.72
C LYS A 173 -30.45 -0.10 9.92
N TYR A 174 -29.15 -0.06 10.20
CA TYR A 174 -28.52 -0.94 11.18
C TYR A 174 -28.03 -0.21 12.42
N ASP A 175 -27.97 -0.91 13.54
CA ASP A 175 -27.43 -0.40 14.81
C ASP A 175 -25.89 -0.43 14.79
N ASN A 176 -25.32 -1.41 14.10
CA ASN A 176 -23.88 -1.61 14.03
C ASN A 176 -23.42 -1.72 12.57
N TYR A 177 -22.52 -0.84 12.19
CA TYR A 177 -21.81 -0.87 10.92
C TYR A 177 -20.36 -1.27 11.18
N ILE A 178 -19.89 -2.36 10.56
CA ILE A 178 -18.55 -2.88 10.75
C ILE A 178 -17.82 -2.81 9.43
N LEU A 179 -16.79 -1.95 9.35
CA LEU A 179 -15.92 -1.81 8.20
C LEU A 179 -14.63 -2.61 8.45
N VAL A 180 -14.47 -3.73 7.77
CA VAL A 180 -13.28 -4.56 7.84
C VAL A 180 -12.35 -4.21 6.68
N ILE A 181 -11.18 -3.66 7.02
CA ILE A 181 -10.12 -3.33 6.08
C ILE A 181 -9.13 -4.49 6.07
N GLY A 182 -9.11 -5.24 4.96
CA GLY A 182 -8.09 -6.25 4.68
C GLY A 182 -6.81 -5.60 4.16
N GLU A 183 -5.72 -6.35 4.15
CA GLU A 183 -4.39 -5.86 3.80
C GLU A 183 -3.82 -6.69 2.65
N SER A 184 -3.34 -6.01 1.60
CA SER A 184 -2.57 -6.57 0.48
C SER A 184 -3.25 -7.74 -0.25
N ALA A 185 -4.58 -7.79 -0.29
CA ALA A 185 -5.33 -8.93 -0.81
C ALA A 185 -5.89 -8.66 -2.22
N ARG A 186 -5.27 -9.26 -3.24
CA ARG A 186 -5.72 -9.18 -4.64
C ARG A 186 -7.06 -9.88 -4.83
N LYS A 187 -7.99 -9.23 -5.51
CA LYS A 187 -9.32 -9.78 -5.79
C LYS A 187 -9.26 -11.10 -6.54
N ASP A 188 -8.42 -11.21 -7.57
CA ASP A 188 -8.30 -12.38 -8.44
C ASP A 188 -7.72 -13.63 -7.75
N TYR A 189 -7.27 -13.52 -6.50
CA TYR A 189 -6.90 -14.65 -5.64
C TYR A 189 -8.00 -15.07 -4.66
N HIS A 190 -9.20 -14.50 -4.74
CA HIS A 190 -10.35 -14.94 -3.93
C HIS A 190 -11.25 -15.87 -4.73
N HIS A 191 -11.60 -17.04 -4.18
CA HIS A 191 -12.54 -17.95 -4.82
C HIS A 191 -13.90 -17.30 -5.11
N ALA A 192 -14.38 -16.45 -4.22
CA ALA A 192 -15.59 -15.66 -4.42
C ALA A 192 -15.58 -14.79 -5.69
N PHE A 193 -14.40 -14.49 -6.24
CA PHE A 193 -14.20 -13.74 -7.49
C PHE A 193 -13.60 -14.59 -8.61
N GLY A 194 -13.62 -15.94 -8.49
CA GLY A 194 -13.26 -16.86 -9.56
C GLY A 194 -11.91 -17.56 -9.43
N TYR A 195 -11.19 -17.42 -8.31
CA TYR A 195 -9.97 -18.22 -8.10
C TYR A 195 -10.31 -19.71 -7.96
N PRO A 196 -9.54 -20.64 -8.60
CA PRO A 196 -9.92 -22.06 -8.64
C PRO A 196 -9.98 -22.75 -7.28
N ILE A 197 -9.05 -22.42 -6.37
CA ILE A 197 -9.00 -23.02 -5.02
C ILE A 197 -9.98 -22.30 -4.11
N ASN A 198 -10.87 -23.05 -3.44
CA ASN A 198 -11.87 -22.48 -2.53
C ASN A 198 -11.23 -21.97 -1.22
N ASN A 199 -10.60 -20.82 -1.29
CA ASN A 199 -9.97 -20.14 -0.17
C ASN A 199 -10.84 -19.04 0.48
N THR A 200 -12.04 -18.81 -0.04
CA THR A 200 -13.01 -17.87 0.56
C THR A 200 -14.39 -18.51 0.68
N PRO A 201 -14.53 -19.66 1.40
CA PRO A 201 -15.79 -20.40 1.49
C PRO A 201 -16.93 -19.58 2.08
N PHE A 202 -16.67 -18.73 3.08
CA PHE A 202 -17.68 -17.86 3.66
C PHE A 202 -18.16 -16.82 2.64
N MET A 203 -17.23 -16.06 2.06
CA MET A 203 -17.54 -15.01 1.09
C MET A 203 -18.20 -15.59 -0.18
N SER A 204 -17.87 -16.86 -0.55
CA SER A 204 -18.43 -17.53 -1.72
C SER A 204 -19.85 -18.03 -1.52
N SER A 205 -20.25 -18.40 -0.29
CA SER A 205 -21.54 -19.05 0.00
C SER A 205 -22.51 -18.18 0.79
N ASN A 206 -22.03 -17.16 1.50
CA ASN A 206 -22.88 -16.35 2.35
C ASN A 206 -23.77 -15.40 1.53
N ASN A 207 -24.98 -15.15 2.04
CA ASN A 207 -25.86 -14.12 1.48
C ASN A 207 -25.22 -12.74 1.68
N GLY A 208 -25.43 -11.86 0.70
CA GLY A 208 -24.85 -10.52 0.70
C GLY A 208 -24.56 -10.02 -0.72
N ILE A 209 -23.74 -8.98 -0.82
CA ILE A 209 -23.43 -8.34 -2.10
C ILE A 209 -21.92 -8.41 -2.36
N LEU A 210 -21.53 -9.06 -3.45
CA LEU A 210 -20.20 -8.96 -4.03
C LEU A 210 -20.17 -7.84 -5.06
N VAL A 211 -19.19 -6.95 -4.96
CA VAL A 211 -18.94 -5.91 -5.97
C VAL A 211 -17.63 -6.22 -6.67
N ASN A 212 -17.74 -6.70 -7.91
CA ASN A 212 -16.61 -7.00 -8.77
C ASN A 212 -16.25 -5.78 -9.62
N GLY A 213 -15.31 -4.98 -9.10
CA GLY A 213 -14.82 -3.78 -9.80
C GLY A 213 -14.48 -2.61 -8.89
N LEU A 214 -14.40 -2.81 -7.56
CA LEU A 214 -13.82 -1.80 -6.70
C LEU A 214 -12.31 -1.69 -6.99
N THR A 215 -11.85 -0.46 -7.19
CA THR A 215 -10.43 -0.14 -7.30
C THR A 215 -9.94 0.61 -6.08
N SER A 216 -8.75 0.29 -5.61
CA SER A 216 -8.09 1.02 -4.52
C SER A 216 -7.68 2.44 -4.94
N GLY A 217 -7.46 3.32 -3.97
CA GLY A 217 -6.95 4.68 -4.21
C GLY A 217 -5.45 4.75 -4.52
N GLY A 218 -4.71 3.63 -4.37
CA GLY A 218 -3.27 3.57 -4.57
C GLY A 218 -2.73 2.14 -4.54
N SER A 219 -1.43 1.99 -4.79
CA SER A 219 -0.76 0.68 -4.92
C SER A 219 -0.13 0.16 -3.63
N ASN A 220 -0.29 0.84 -2.51
CA ASN A 220 0.12 0.40 -1.17
C ASN A 220 -0.80 1.02 -0.11
N THR A 221 -0.72 0.55 1.13
CA THR A 221 -1.58 0.93 2.25
C THR A 221 -1.68 2.45 2.41
N VAL A 222 -0.54 3.14 2.51
CA VAL A 222 -0.54 4.60 2.74
C VAL A 222 -1.14 5.35 1.56
N SER A 223 -0.71 5.06 0.32
CA SER A 223 -1.22 5.75 -0.87
C SER A 223 -2.69 5.48 -1.13
N SER A 224 -3.18 4.30 -0.79
CA SER A 224 -4.58 3.91 -0.97
C SER A 224 -5.47 4.49 0.12
N LEU A 225 -5.23 4.11 1.37
CA LEU A 225 -6.17 4.43 2.46
C LEU A 225 -6.25 5.93 2.77
N ARG A 226 -5.16 6.72 2.59
CA ARG A 226 -5.24 8.18 2.76
C ARG A 226 -6.24 8.84 1.81
N LEU A 227 -6.41 8.26 0.59
CA LEU A 227 -7.38 8.76 -0.38
C LEU A 227 -8.77 8.15 -0.18
N MET A 228 -8.85 6.86 0.19
CA MET A 228 -10.12 6.19 0.40
C MET A 228 -10.81 6.61 1.70
N LEU A 229 -10.05 6.93 2.75
CA LEU A 229 -10.59 7.30 4.07
C LEU A 229 -10.66 8.82 4.30
N THR A 230 -10.40 9.63 3.26
CA THR A 230 -10.66 11.07 3.24
C THR A 230 -11.49 11.44 2.01
N LYS A 231 -12.15 12.58 2.02
CA LYS A 231 -12.73 13.17 0.80
C LYS A 231 -11.58 13.87 0.05
N PRO A 232 -10.96 13.26 -0.98
CA PRO A 232 -9.74 13.79 -1.56
C PRO A 232 -10.00 15.04 -2.42
N ASP A 233 -8.95 15.83 -2.65
CA ASP A 233 -8.91 16.74 -3.79
C ASP A 233 -8.80 15.90 -5.08
N PHE A 234 -9.87 15.81 -5.81
CA PHE A 234 -9.99 15.00 -7.02
C PHE A 234 -9.11 15.48 -8.18
N LYS A 235 -8.67 16.73 -8.18
CA LYS A 235 -7.80 17.28 -9.23
C LYS A 235 -6.36 16.81 -9.08
N ASN A 236 -5.89 16.75 -7.84
CA ASN A 236 -4.48 16.45 -7.54
C ASN A 236 -4.29 15.11 -6.80
N TRP A 237 -5.38 14.41 -6.49
CA TRP A 237 -5.42 13.18 -5.70
C TRP A 237 -4.67 13.34 -4.36
N LYS A 238 -4.96 14.44 -3.68
CA LYS A 238 -4.41 14.72 -2.36
C LYS A 238 -5.45 14.45 -1.28
N PRO A 239 -5.06 13.81 -0.17
CA PRO A 239 -5.97 13.58 0.95
C PRO A 239 -6.39 14.93 1.58
N ASN A 240 -7.64 15.04 1.99
CA ASN A 240 -8.11 16.14 2.81
C ASN A 240 -8.40 15.65 4.23
N TYR A 241 -7.46 15.89 5.15
CA TYR A 241 -7.56 15.42 6.53
C TYR A 241 -8.59 16.18 7.38
N HIS A 242 -9.19 17.29 6.86
CA HIS A 242 -10.36 17.93 7.47
C HIS A 242 -11.68 17.22 7.11
N LEU A 243 -11.66 16.34 6.12
CA LEU A 243 -12.81 15.59 5.63
C LEU A 243 -12.54 14.07 5.70
N THR A 244 -12.23 13.56 6.91
CA THR A 244 -11.99 12.13 7.12
C THR A 244 -13.28 11.35 7.29
N LEU A 245 -13.24 10.04 7.00
CA LEU A 245 -14.35 9.12 7.23
C LEU A 245 -14.83 9.14 8.69
N ILE A 246 -13.89 9.12 9.64
CA ILE A 246 -14.23 9.11 11.07
C ILE A 246 -14.96 10.39 11.46
N ASP A 247 -14.49 11.56 11.00
CA ASP A 247 -15.16 12.82 11.29
C ASP A 247 -16.55 12.89 10.65
N LEU A 248 -16.73 12.33 9.43
CA LEU A 248 -18.04 12.24 8.79
C LEU A 248 -19.03 11.45 9.65
N VAL A 249 -18.63 10.28 10.10
CA VAL A 249 -19.45 9.39 10.91
C VAL A 249 -19.80 10.05 12.25
N LYS A 250 -18.84 10.69 12.89
CA LYS A 250 -19.07 11.44 14.16
C LYS A 250 -19.98 12.63 13.96
N SER A 251 -19.92 13.31 12.82
CA SER A 251 -20.80 14.45 12.53
C SER A 251 -22.28 14.05 12.38
N ALA A 252 -22.56 12.75 12.26
CA ALA A 252 -23.88 12.15 12.25
C ALA A 252 -24.26 11.49 13.59
N ASP A 253 -23.59 11.86 14.69
CA ASP A 253 -23.80 11.36 16.06
C ASP A 253 -23.69 9.84 16.21
N ILE A 254 -22.85 9.18 15.40
CA ILE A 254 -22.54 7.75 15.51
C ILE A 254 -21.23 7.57 16.30
N LYS A 255 -21.24 6.67 17.28
CA LYS A 255 -20.04 6.32 18.06
C LYS A 255 -19.04 5.54 17.23
N THR A 256 -17.78 5.97 17.26
CA THR A 256 -16.73 5.44 16.39
C THR A 256 -15.68 4.65 17.15
N TYR A 257 -15.33 3.50 16.59
CA TYR A 257 -14.34 2.57 17.15
C TYR A 257 -13.31 2.22 16.05
N TRP A 258 -12.04 2.19 16.43
CA TRP A 258 -10.95 1.74 15.54
C TRP A 258 -10.14 0.65 16.23
N LEU A 259 -10.15 -0.55 15.65
CA LEU A 259 -9.44 -1.72 16.13
C LEU A 259 -8.43 -2.14 15.09
N SER A 260 -7.14 -2.26 15.41
CA SER A 260 -6.10 -2.49 14.42
C SER A 260 -5.08 -3.52 14.86
N ASN A 261 -4.69 -4.38 13.94
CA ASN A 261 -3.49 -5.21 14.02
C ASN A 261 -2.31 -4.63 13.21
N GLN A 262 -2.46 -3.43 12.66
CA GLN A 262 -1.37 -2.63 12.09
C GLN A 262 -0.67 -1.83 13.18
N GLY A 263 0.62 -1.45 12.93
CA GLY A 263 1.40 -0.71 13.92
C GLY A 263 0.84 0.69 14.20
N TYR A 264 0.98 1.12 15.45
CA TYR A 264 0.67 2.48 15.91
C TYR A 264 1.96 3.21 16.26
N PHE A 265 2.25 4.30 15.54
CA PHE A 265 3.43 5.12 15.80
C PHE A 265 3.08 6.31 16.70
N GLY A 266 3.58 6.28 17.96
CA GLY A 266 3.20 7.26 18.97
C GLY A 266 3.72 8.68 18.76
N TYR A 267 4.87 8.86 18.10
CA TYR A 267 5.54 10.17 17.98
C TYR A 267 5.36 10.85 16.63
N HIS A 268 5.26 10.05 15.54
CA HIS A 268 4.97 10.55 14.20
C HIS A 268 3.74 9.84 13.67
N ASP A 269 2.67 10.59 13.46
CA ASP A 269 1.45 10.03 12.89
C ASP A 269 1.66 9.65 11.42
N THR A 270 1.36 8.40 11.10
CA THR A 270 1.10 8.02 9.72
C THR A 270 -0.26 8.59 9.30
N PRO A 271 -0.52 8.78 7.99
CA PRO A 271 -1.84 9.19 7.52
C PRO A 271 -2.98 8.36 8.11
N ILE A 272 -2.79 7.05 8.23
CA ILE A 272 -3.83 6.13 8.69
C ILE A 272 -4.01 6.20 10.21
N SER A 273 -2.90 6.27 10.97
CA SER A 273 -2.98 6.42 12.43
C SER A 273 -3.59 7.78 12.83
N ALA A 274 -3.32 8.84 12.05
CA ALA A 274 -3.94 10.16 12.27
C ALA A 274 -5.47 10.11 12.08
N ILE A 275 -5.96 9.39 11.06
CA ILE A 275 -7.40 9.16 10.86
C ILE A 275 -7.96 8.31 12.00
N ALA A 276 -7.28 7.23 12.38
CA ALA A 276 -7.70 6.34 13.47
C ALA A 276 -7.81 7.05 14.82
N LYS A 277 -6.87 8.00 15.09
CA LYS A 277 -6.86 8.81 16.34
C LYS A 277 -8.13 9.63 16.55
N LYS A 278 -8.84 9.97 15.49
CA LYS A 278 -10.11 10.73 15.57
C LYS A 278 -11.28 9.91 16.09
N SER A 279 -11.16 8.56 16.12
CA SER A 279 -12.18 7.67 16.68
C SER A 279 -12.35 7.89 18.18
N ASP A 280 -13.58 7.72 18.68
CA ASP A 280 -13.88 7.83 20.11
C ASP A 280 -13.16 6.77 20.93
N TYR A 281 -13.03 5.55 20.38
CA TYR A 281 -12.30 4.45 20.99
C TYR A 281 -11.27 3.88 19.99
N LYS A 282 -10.07 3.62 20.49
CA LYS A 282 -8.96 3.06 19.71
C LYS A 282 -8.32 1.89 20.43
N TYR A 283 -8.01 0.83 19.69
CA TYR A 283 -7.31 -0.34 20.21
C TYR A 283 -6.36 -0.87 19.15
N PHE A 284 -5.07 -0.94 19.47
CA PHE A 284 -4.01 -1.43 18.58
C PHE A 284 -3.34 -2.63 19.24
N LEU A 285 -3.19 -3.73 18.49
CA LEU A 285 -2.45 -4.92 18.95
C LEU A 285 -0.93 -4.70 18.93
N LYS A 286 -0.45 -3.77 18.11
CA LYS A 286 0.97 -3.44 17.95
C LYS A 286 1.19 -1.95 18.17
N TYR A 287 2.28 -1.62 18.86
CA TYR A 287 2.68 -0.22 19.10
C TYR A 287 3.75 0.27 18.12
N GLY A 288 4.21 -0.59 17.17
CA GLY A 288 5.21 -0.22 16.18
C GLY A 288 6.64 -0.07 16.73
N ASP A 289 6.90 -0.56 17.94
CA ASP A 289 8.20 -0.54 18.59
C ASP A 289 9.06 -1.75 18.20
N PHE A 290 10.29 -1.78 18.70
CA PHE A 290 11.26 -2.87 18.49
C PHE A 290 10.75 -4.25 18.96
N TYR A 291 9.82 -4.26 19.91
CA TYR A 291 9.24 -5.47 20.50
C TYR A 291 7.96 -5.93 19.81
N SER A 292 7.49 -5.23 18.78
CA SER A 292 6.33 -5.62 18.00
C SER A 292 6.51 -7.01 17.41
N LYS A 293 5.52 -7.89 17.65
CA LYS A 293 5.52 -9.27 17.18
C LYS A 293 4.44 -9.47 16.13
N ASN A 294 4.64 -10.46 15.28
CA ASN A 294 3.58 -10.94 14.41
C ASN A 294 2.43 -11.51 15.26
N THR A 295 1.27 -10.89 15.19
CA THR A 295 0.07 -11.23 15.97
C THR A 295 -1.05 -11.64 15.05
N SER A 296 -1.90 -12.55 15.50
CA SER A 296 -3.06 -13.03 14.74
C SER A 296 -4.19 -12.00 14.77
N ASP A 297 -4.83 -11.77 13.63
CA ASP A 297 -6.01 -10.92 13.51
C ASP A 297 -7.19 -11.42 14.37
N PHE A 298 -7.25 -12.73 14.65
CA PHE A 298 -8.29 -13.32 15.49
C PHE A 298 -8.35 -12.71 16.90
N LEU A 299 -7.25 -12.14 17.41
CA LEU A 299 -7.23 -11.46 18.70
C LEU A 299 -8.13 -10.21 18.74
N LEU A 300 -8.44 -9.62 17.58
CA LEU A 300 -9.39 -8.50 17.51
C LEU A 300 -10.83 -8.92 17.78
N LEU A 301 -11.19 -10.21 17.52
CA LEU A 301 -12.56 -10.70 17.69
C LEU A 301 -13.07 -10.52 19.13
N ASP A 302 -12.23 -10.80 20.12
CA ASP A 302 -12.66 -10.70 21.53
C ASP A 302 -12.92 -9.25 21.94
N LYS A 303 -12.13 -8.32 21.39
CA LYS A 303 -12.36 -6.89 21.63
C LYS A 303 -13.61 -6.37 20.92
N ILE A 304 -13.89 -6.85 19.71
CA ILE A 304 -15.14 -6.54 19.00
C ILE A 304 -16.36 -7.05 19.82
N LYS A 305 -16.29 -8.30 20.31
CA LYS A 305 -17.36 -8.88 21.16
C LYS A 305 -17.61 -8.06 22.42
N GLU A 306 -16.55 -7.61 23.08
CA GLU A 306 -16.65 -6.72 24.25
C GLU A 306 -17.40 -5.42 23.91
N ILE A 307 -17.00 -4.74 22.83
CA ILE A 307 -17.60 -3.48 22.39
C ILE A 307 -19.08 -3.64 22.04
N ILE A 308 -19.42 -4.70 21.31
CA ILE A 308 -20.81 -4.97 20.90
C ILE A 308 -21.71 -5.20 22.11
N LYS A 309 -21.25 -5.94 23.11
CA LYS A 309 -22.03 -6.24 24.31
C LYS A 309 -22.17 -5.08 25.30
N LYS A 310 -21.23 -4.12 25.27
CA LYS A 310 -21.13 -3.05 26.27
C LYS A 310 -22.21 -1.98 26.15
N SER A 311 -22.71 -1.69 24.95
CA SER A 311 -23.60 -0.55 24.69
C SER A 311 -24.56 -0.89 23.56
N LYS A 312 -25.79 -0.33 23.64
CA LYS A 312 -26.81 -0.43 22.57
C LYS A 312 -26.83 0.78 21.65
N GLU A 313 -25.96 1.75 21.84
CA GLU A 313 -25.85 2.92 20.94
C GLU A 313 -25.44 2.50 19.53
N LYS A 314 -25.80 3.33 18.53
CA LYS A 314 -25.37 3.11 17.13
C LYS A 314 -23.85 3.24 17.01
N LYS A 315 -23.22 2.25 16.36
CA LYS A 315 -21.77 2.12 16.27
C LYS A 315 -21.28 2.03 14.83
N PHE A 316 -20.15 2.65 14.59
CA PHE A 316 -19.29 2.40 13.42
C PHE A 316 -17.95 1.86 13.91
N ILE A 317 -17.66 0.62 13.54
CA ILE A 317 -16.47 -0.12 14.00
C ILE A 317 -15.58 -0.36 12.80
N VAL A 318 -14.40 0.25 12.76
CA VAL A 318 -13.34 -0.07 11.81
C VAL A 318 -12.47 -1.17 12.39
N VAL A 319 -12.25 -2.23 11.62
CA VAL A 319 -11.37 -3.36 11.95
C VAL A 319 -10.29 -3.44 10.91
N HIS A 320 -9.07 -3.00 11.24
CA HIS A 320 -7.93 -2.94 10.32
C HIS A 320 -7.00 -4.13 10.55
N LEU A 321 -7.05 -5.09 9.62
CA LEU A 321 -6.35 -6.36 9.71
C LEU A 321 -4.89 -6.24 9.27
N TYR A 322 -4.06 -7.19 9.70
CA TYR A 322 -2.73 -7.41 9.13
C TYR A 322 -2.77 -8.33 7.90
N GLY A 323 -3.84 -9.08 7.75
CA GLY A 323 -4.31 -9.78 6.55
C GLY A 323 -3.23 -10.54 5.80
N SER A 324 -3.06 -10.18 4.51
CA SER A 324 -2.10 -10.81 3.60
C SER A 324 -0.86 -9.94 3.37
N HIS A 325 -0.50 -9.07 4.32
CA HIS A 325 0.71 -8.24 4.27
C HIS A 325 1.93 -9.06 3.88
N SER A 326 2.90 -8.47 3.21
CA SER A 326 4.14 -9.10 2.76
C SER A 326 4.73 -10.04 3.81
N HIS A 327 5.42 -11.11 3.41
CA HIS A 327 5.73 -12.28 4.22
C HIS A 327 4.49 -13.12 4.58
N ALA A 328 3.61 -13.36 3.59
CA ALA A 328 2.37 -14.10 3.79
C ALA A 328 2.56 -15.44 4.54
N CYS A 329 3.73 -16.09 4.45
CA CYS A 329 4.02 -17.30 5.21
C CYS A 329 4.07 -17.07 6.73
N ASP A 330 4.49 -15.88 7.16
CA ASP A 330 4.49 -15.52 8.59
C ASP A 330 3.08 -15.20 9.09
N ARG A 331 2.17 -14.78 8.19
CA ARG A 331 0.75 -14.53 8.53
C ARG A 331 -0.03 -15.82 8.82
N VAL A 332 0.49 -16.98 8.37
CA VAL A 332 -0.15 -18.29 8.49
C VAL A 332 0.65 -19.32 9.30
N ILE A 333 1.58 -18.88 10.15
CA ILE A 333 2.33 -19.78 11.06
C ILE A 333 1.38 -20.51 12.01
N ASP A 334 0.34 -19.83 12.49
CA ASP A 334 -0.71 -20.32 13.37
C ASP A 334 -1.94 -20.86 12.60
N TYR A 335 -1.81 -21.09 11.29
CA TYR A 335 -2.93 -21.43 10.43
C TYR A 335 -2.57 -22.53 9.41
N LYS A 336 -3.53 -23.42 9.11
CA LYS A 336 -3.30 -24.51 8.14
C LYS A 336 -3.26 -23.95 6.71
N LYS A 337 -2.23 -24.33 5.96
CA LYS A 337 -2.16 -24.03 4.52
C LYS A 337 -3.25 -24.77 3.76
N ILE A 338 -3.92 -24.07 2.84
CA ILE A 338 -5.10 -24.56 2.16
C ILE A 338 -4.77 -25.57 1.03
N ALA A 339 -3.60 -25.46 0.41
CA ALA A 339 -3.16 -26.35 -0.65
C ALA A 339 -1.93 -27.17 -0.24
N ASN A 340 -1.77 -28.34 -0.85
CA ASN A 340 -0.55 -29.14 -0.72
C ASN A 340 0.30 -28.94 -1.98
N VAL A 341 1.31 -28.05 -1.88
CA VAL A 341 2.17 -27.67 -3.01
C VAL A 341 3.52 -28.37 -2.85
N ARG A 342 3.92 -29.13 -3.87
CA ARG A 342 5.22 -29.86 -3.90
C ARG A 342 6.32 -29.01 -4.53
N ASP A 343 5.99 -28.21 -5.54
CA ASP A 343 6.95 -27.32 -6.20
C ASP A 343 7.24 -26.09 -5.34
N LYS A 344 8.49 -25.97 -4.91
CA LYS A 344 8.98 -24.83 -4.11
C LYS A 344 8.69 -23.49 -4.77
N LYS A 345 8.62 -23.43 -6.10
CA LYS A 345 8.33 -22.21 -6.87
C LYS A 345 7.03 -21.53 -6.41
N TYR A 346 6.01 -22.30 -6.03
CA TYR A 346 4.68 -21.83 -5.67
C TYR A 346 4.41 -21.83 -4.16
N SER A 347 5.42 -22.15 -3.35
CA SER A 347 5.26 -22.27 -1.90
C SER A 347 4.75 -20.99 -1.24
N TYR A 348 5.21 -19.83 -1.72
CA TYR A 348 4.77 -18.54 -1.21
C TYR A 348 3.33 -18.20 -1.63
N ILE A 349 2.93 -18.56 -2.85
CA ILE A 349 1.53 -18.38 -3.31
C ILE A 349 0.58 -19.18 -2.42
N ASN A 350 0.97 -20.40 -2.01
CA ASN A 350 0.18 -21.20 -1.06
C ASN A 350 0.02 -20.48 0.30
N CYS A 351 1.07 -19.86 0.82
CA CYS A 351 0.97 -19.03 2.02
C CYS A 351 0.01 -17.84 1.80
N TYR A 352 0.11 -17.19 0.64
CA TYR A 352 -0.70 -16.02 0.33
C TYR A 352 -2.20 -16.34 0.23
N ILE A 353 -2.58 -17.40 -0.51
CA ILE A 353 -3.98 -17.82 -0.58
C ILE A 353 -4.51 -18.36 0.76
N SER A 354 -3.61 -18.90 1.60
CA SER A 354 -3.96 -19.33 2.94
C SER A 354 -4.17 -18.14 3.90
N SER A 355 -3.45 -17.04 3.72
CA SER A 355 -3.70 -15.81 4.48
C SER A 355 -5.03 -15.15 4.10
N ILE A 356 -5.43 -15.23 2.83
CA ILE A 356 -6.76 -14.82 2.37
C ILE A 356 -7.83 -15.71 3.01
N ASN A 357 -7.60 -17.04 3.07
CA ASN A 357 -8.52 -17.98 3.72
C ASN A 357 -8.65 -17.69 5.23
N LYS A 358 -7.56 -17.34 5.90
CA LYS A 358 -7.58 -16.92 7.31
C LYS A 358 -8.41 -15.65 7.52
N THR A 359 -8.34 -14.70 6.59
CA THR A 359 -9.18 -13.50 6.60
C THR A 359 -10.65 -13.85 6.39
N ASP A 360 -10.97 -14.75 5.45
CA ASP A 360 -12.34 -15.22 5.22
C ASP A 360 -12.93 -15.93 6.45
N GLU A 361 -12.10 -16.72 7.17
CA GLU A 361 -12.51 -17.36 8.43
C GLU A 361 -12.71 -16.29 9.53
N PHE A 362 -11.91 -15.23 9.57
CA PHE A 362 -12.15 -14.10 10.48
C PHE A 362 -13.52 -13.47 10.23
N LEU A 363 -13.86 -13.19 8.97
CA LEU A 363 -15.17 -12.66 8.58
C LEU A 363 -16.30 -13.60 8.96
N HIS A 364 -16.14 -14.90 8.72
CA HIS A 364 -17.11 -15.92 9.12
C HIS A 364 -17.35 -15.93 10.62
N LYS A 365 -16.28 -15.96 11.44
CA LYS A 365 -16.39 -15.96 12.92
C LYS A 365 -17.05 -14.69 13.42
N LEU A 366 -16.71 -13.54 12.83
CA LEU A 366 -17.32 -12.26 13.19
C LEU A 366 -18.80 -12.25 12.83
N ASN A 367 -19.16 -12.63 11.61
CA ASN A 367 -20.56 -12.72 11.16
C ASN A 367 -21.39 -13.68 12.02
N SER A 368 -20.86 -14.86 12.31
CA SER A 368 -21.52 -15.85 13.16
C SER A 368 -21.77 -15.35 14.59
N PHE A 369 -20.82 -14.61 15.14
CA PHE A 369 -21.00 -13.95 16.45
C PHE A 369 -22.11 -12.90 16.37
N MET A 370 -22.08 -12.02 15.35
CA MET A 370 -23.06 -10.96 15.19
C MET A 370 -24.48 -11.51 15.00
N MET A 371 -24.63 -12.51 14.15
CA MET A 371 -25.93 -13.21 13.93
C MET A 371 -26.47 -13.77 15.26
N LYS A 372 -25.64 -14.48 16.02
CA LYS A 372 -26.03 -15.06 17.33
C LYS A 372 -26.40 -14.00 18.35
N GLU A 373 -25.64 -12.90 18.42
CA GLU A 373 -25.86 -11.83 19.40
C GLU A 373 -27.17 -11.10 19.11
N PHE A 374 -27.39 -10.73 17.84
CA PHE A 374 -28.55 -9.91 17.47
C PHE A 374 -29.84 -10.69 17.28
N SER A 375 -29.80 -11.99 16.96
CA SER A 375 -31.00 -12.82 17.01
C SER A 375 -31.61 -12.91 18.44
N LYS A 376 -30.76 -12.76 19.49
CA LYS A 376 -31.21 -12.77 20.89
C LYS A 376 -31.71 -11.40 21.36
N ASN A 377 -31.09 -10.32 20.88
CA ASN A 377 -31.25 -8.98 21.45
C ASN A 377 -32.01 -7.99 20.52
N GLN A 378 -32.62 -8.50 19.45
CA GLN A 378 -33.35 -7.70 18.44
C GLN A 378 -32.54 -6.54 17.85
N GLY A 379 -31.22 -6.69 17.78
CA GLY A 379 -30.32 -5.72 17.15
C GLY A 379 -30.08 -6.03 15.67
N SER A 380 -29.44 -5.10 15.00
CA SER A 380 -29.13 -5.20 13.58
C SER A 380 -27.67 -4.81 13.27
N TYR A 381 -27.09 -5.40 12.21
CA TYR A 381 -25.76 -5.05 11.77
C TYR A 381 -25.63 -5.18 10.25
N SER A 382 -24.65 -4.45 9.69
CA SER A 382 -24.09 -4.70 8.39
C SER A 382 -22.57 -4.67 8.48
N MET A 383 -21.92 -5.62 7.81
CA MET A 383 -20.47 -5.78 7.74
C MET A 383 -20.01 -5.61 6.30
N LEU A 384 -19.08 -4.71 6.07
CA LEU A 384 -18.45 -4.43 4.77
C LEU A 384 -16.97 -4.77 4.85
N TYR A 385 -16.51 -5.65 3.96
CA TYR A 385 -15.10 -6.01 3.80
C TYR A 385 -14.56 -5.49 2.47
N PHE A 386 -13.37 -4.92 2.49
CA PHE A 386 -12.55 -4.61 1.32
C PHE A 386 -11.08 -4.77 1.66
N ALA A 387 -10.22 -4.97 0.66
CA ALA A 387 -8.77 -4.86 0.84
C ALA A 387 -8.28 -3.47 0.47
N ASP A 388 -7.23 -3.00 1.15
CA ASP A 388 -6.64 -1.70 0.90
C ASP A 388 -5.95 -1.58 -0.46
N HIS A 389 -5.22 -2.63 -0.89
CA HIS A 389 -4.59 -2.78 -2.20
C HIS A 389 -4.27 -4.26 -2.47
N GLY A 390 -3.80 -4.54 -3.68
CA GLY A 390 -3.22 -5.83 -4.04
C GLY A 390 -1.70 -5.76 -4.18
N LEU A 391 -1.11 -6.80 -4.79
CA LEU A 391 0.34 -6.99 -4.96
C LEU A 391 0.65 -7.43 -6.40
N ALA A 392 1.94 -7.41 -6.82
CA ALA A 392 2.41 -8.00 -8.06
C ALA A 392 3.28 -9.23 -7.80
N HIS A 393 3.31 -10.16 -8.77
CA HIS A 393 4.24 -11.27 -8.74
C HIS A 393 5.67 -10.80 -8.99
N ASN A 394 6.60 -11.39 -8.25
CA ASN A 394 8.04 -11.19 -8.42
C ASN A 394 8.76 -12.52 -8.20
N GLU A 395 9.36 -13.08 -9.25
CA GLU A 395 10.15 -14.32 -9.13
C GLU A 395 11.57 -13.99 -8.65
N THR A 396 11.96 -14.58 -7.53
CA THR A 396 13.29 -14.41 -6.92
C THR A 396 13.80 -15.75 -6.45
N ASP A 397 14.98 -16.13 -6.90
CA ASP A 397 15.68 -17.37 -6.53
C ASP A 397 14.79 -18.63 -6.70
N GLY A 398 13.99 -18.66 -7.77
CA GLY A 398 13.12 -19.77 -8.14
C GLY A 398 11.80 -19.85 -7.36
N VAL A 399 11.48 -18.84 -6.55
CA VAL A 399 10.20 -18.72 -5.83
C VAL A 399 9.44 -17.51 -6.34
N ILE A 400 8.14 -17.65 -6.57
CA ILE A 400 7.25 -16.55 -6.94
C ILE A 400 6.66 -15.95 -5.67
N TYR A 401 7.08 -14.72 -5.37
CA TYR A 401 6.56 -13.88 -4.29
C TYR A 401 5.48 -12.93 -4.81
N LEU A 402 4.66 -12.40 -3.91
CA LEU A 402 3.80 -11.24 -4.15
C LEU A 402 4.30 -10.07 -3.30
N ASN A 403 4.58 -8.95 -3.93
CA ASN A 403 5.09 -7.74 -3.28
C ASN A 403 4.83 -6.47 -4.10
N ASN A 404 5.33 -5.34 -3.64
CA ASN A 404 5.22 -4.02 -4.28
C ASN A 404 6.42 -3.67 -5.19
N SER A 405 7.22 -4.66 -5.67
CA SER A 405 8.43 -4.40 -6.46
C SER A 405 8.17 -3.72 -7.81
N ARG A 406 6.98 -3.85 -8.32
CA ARG A 406 6.51 -3.18 -9.54
C ARG A 406 5.01 -2.94 -9.46
N VAL A 407 4.52 -1.89 -10.11
CA VAL A 407 3.10 -1.58 -10.13
C VAL A 407 2.40 -2.44 -11.19
N SER A 408 1.33 -3.11 -10.79
CA SER A 408 0.42 -3.88 -11.64
C SER A 408 -1.00 -3.34 -11.45
N LYS A 409 -1.86 -3.48 -12.48
CA LYS A 409 -3.30 -3.19 -12.33
C LYS A 409 -3.94 -3.93 -11.15
N PHE A 410 -3.39 -5.09 -10.80
CA PHE A 410 -3.87 -5.92 -9.69
C PHE A 410 -3.54 -5.36 -8.29
N HIS A 411 -2.73 -4.31 -8.19
CA HIS A 411 -2.65 -3.52 -6.95
C HIS A 411 -3.93 -2.73 -6.70
N TYR A 412 -4.62 -2.36 -7.77
CA TYR A 412 -5.83 -1.54 -7.70
C TYR A 412 -7.11 -2.38 -7.69
N ASP A 413 -7.08 -3.61 -8.20
CA ASP A 413 -8.24 -4.48 -8.30
C ASP A 413 -8.45 -5.25 -6.98
N ILE A 414 -9.37 -4.75 -6.14
CA ILE A 414 -9.57 -5.20 -4.77
C ILE A 414 -10.96 -5.79 -4.56
N PRO A 415 -11.12 -6.76 -3.62
CA PRO A 415 -12.41 -7.31 -3.27
C PRO A 415 -13.29 -6.29 -2.53
N LEU A 416 -14.60 -6.36 -2.73
CA LEU A 416 -15.62 -5.70 -1.90
C LEU A 416 -16.76 -6.65 -1.66
N PHE A 417 -17.05 -6.93 -0.39
CA PHE A 417 -18.15 -7.81 0.03
C PHE A 417 -18.92 -7.19 1.18
N GLU A 418 -20.25 -7.18 1.06
CA GLU A 418 -21.16 -6.74 2.13
C GLU A 418 -22.09 -7.88 2.54
N THR A 419 -22.33 -8.00 3.83
CA THR A 419 -23.38 -8.87 4.41
C THR A 419 -23.99 -8.22 5.62
N SER A 420 -25.27 -8.54 5.90
CA SER A 420 -26.03 -7.94 6.99
C SER A 420 -26.94 -8.94 7.68
N SER A 421 -27.47 -8.54 8.84
CA SER A 421 -28.41 -9.34 9.63
C SER A 421 -29.69 -9.74 8.87
N ASP A 422 -30.01 -9.06 7.80
CA ASP A 422 -31.21 -9.27 6.96
C ASP A 422 -30.86 -9.64 5.50
N SER A 423 -29.61 -9.98 5.22
CA SER A 423 -29.22 -10.49 3.91
C SER A 423 -29.87 -11.85 3.62
N SER A 424 -30.87 -11.90 2.75
CA SER A 424 -31.65 -13.08 2.42
C SER A 424 -31.26 -13.75 1.10
N SER A 425 -30.43 -13.07 0.28
CA SER A 425 -29.97 -13.57 -1.01
C SER A 425 -28.55 -13.10 -1.29
N ARG A 426 -27.89 -13.77 -2.26
CA ARG A 426 -26.61 -13.38 -2.80
C ARG A 426 -26.81 -12.57 -4.06
N LYS A 427 -26.10 -11.43 -4.17
CA LYS A 427 -26.07 -10.56 -5.35
C LYS A 427 -24.64 -10.31 -5.78
N GLU A 428 -24.38 -10.33 -7.07
CA GLU A 428 -23.09 -9.96 -7.66
C GLU A 428 -23.25 -8.75 -8.57
N CYS A 429 -22.44 -7.73 -8.34
CA CYS A 429 -22.41 -6.49 -9.13
C CYS A 429 -21.09 -6.44 -9.90
N TYR A 430 -21.17 -6.38 -11.22
CA TYR A 430 -20.04 -6.18 -12.12
C TYR A 430 -20.04 -4.72 -12.56
N SER A 431 -19.34 -3.87 -11.83
CA SER A 431 -19.32 -2.43 -12.09
C SER A 431 -18.05 -1.79 -11.57
N PHE A 432 -17.48 -0.89 -12.35
CA PHE A 432 -16.30 -0.14 -11.93
C PHE A 432 -16.66 0.84 -10.80
N LYS A 433 -15.98 0.72 -9.66
CA LYS A 433 -16.11 1.58 -8.50
C LYS A 433 -14.74 2.16 -8.15
N SER A 434 -14.64 3.48 -8.21
CA SER A 434 -13.40 4.19 -7.88
C SER A 434 -13.22 4.30 -6.37
N GLY A 435 -12.03 3.93 -5.87
CA GLY A 435 -11.64 4.16 -4.47
C GLY A 435 -11.64 5.64 -4.09
N LEU A 436 -11.57 6.56 -5.06
CA LEU A 436 -11.68 8.01 -4.79
C LEU A 436 -13.09 8.42 -4.37
N ASN A 437 -14.12 7.62 -4.69
CA ASN A 437 -15.50 7.80 -4.26
C ASN A 437 -15.84 6.99 -2.99
N PHE A 438 -14.85 6.39 -2.33
CA PHE A 438 -15.09 5.42 -1.25
C PHE A 438 -15.89 6.01 -0.09
N ILE A 439 -15.60 7.25 0.34
CA ILE A 439 -16.34 7.93 1.41
C ILE A 439 -17.81 8.13 1.03
N ASP A 440 -18.10 8.48 -0.24
CA ASP A 440 -19.48 8.63 -0.70
C ASP A 440 -20.25 7.30 -0.61
N GLY A 441 -19.56 6.18 -0.95
CA GLY A 441 -20.12 4.84 -0.81
C GLY A 441 -20.40 4.45 0.64
N ILE A 442 -19.45 4.72 1.55
CA ILE A 442 -19.65 4.47 2.98
C ILE A 442 -20.78 5.34 3.55
N ALA A 443 -20.83 6.61 3.19
CA ALA A 443 -21.93 7.50 3.61
C ALA A 443 -23.31 6.96 3.19
N LYS A 444 -23.41 6.49 1.93
CA LYS A 444 -24.63 5.86 1.42
C LYS A 444 -24.97 4.54 2.13
N TRP A 445 -23.97 3.71 2.39
CA TRP A 445 -24.12 2.44 3.13
C TRP A 445 -24.65 2.65 4.55
N ILE A 446 -24.15 3.67 5.27
CA ILE A 446 -24.60 4.00 6.63
C ILE A 446 -25.93 4.77 6.62
N GLY A 447 -26.24 5.48 5.55
CA GLY A 447 -27.37 6.42 5.47
C GLY A 447 -27.04 7.82 5.97
N ILE A 448 -25.76 8.25 5.87
CA ILE A 448 -25.33 9.60 6.24
C ILE A 448 -25.61 10.57 5.08
N LYS A 449 -26.29 11.65 5.38
CA LYS A 449 -26.50 12.80 4.49
C LYS A 449 -25.63 13.98 4.93
N ASN A 450 -24.87 14.52 3.98
CA ASN A 450 -24.04 15.70 4.14
C ASN A 450 -23.96 16.44 2.79
N GLU A 451 -23.78 17.75 2.81
CA GLU A 451 -23.71 18.56 1.58
C GLU A 451 -22.53 18.22 0.67
N LYS A 452 -21.41 17.78 1.27
CA LYS A 452 -20.17 17.41 0.57
C LYS A 452 -20.18 15.97 0.03
N ILE A 453 -21.23 15.19 0.28
CA ILE A 453 -21.37 13.79 -0.14
C ILE A 453 -22.21 13.72 -1.43
N ASN A 454 -21.76 12.89 -2.37
CA ASN A 454 -22.52 12.57 -3.57
C ASN A 454 -23.72 11.67 -3.23
N LYS A 455 -24.91 12.25 -3.17
CA LYS A 455 -26.16 11.56 -2.79
C LYS A 455 -26.56 10.42 -3.72
N ASN A 456 -26.10 10.47 -4.97
CA ASN A 456 -26.46 9.50 -6.01
C ASN A 456 -25.47 8.35 -6.14
N TYR A 457 -24.37 8.37 -5.37
CA TYR A 457 -23.36 7.32 -5.41
C TYR A 457 -23.73 6.15 -4.49
N SER A 458 -23.49 4.92 -4.96
CA SER A 458 -23.62 3.69 -4.16
C SER A 458 -22.66 2.63 -4.65
N PHE A 459 -22.09 1.85 -3.74
CA PHE A 459 -21.34 0.64 -4.09
C PHE A 459 -22.22 -0.45 -4.71
N PHE A 460 -23.52 -0.48 -4.36
CA PHE A 460 -24.43 -1.61 -4.56
C PHE A 460 -25.47 -1.41 -5.66
N ASP A 461 -25.36 -0.36 -6.45
CA ASP A 461 -26.27 -0.06 -7.55
C ASP A 461 -25.97 -0.83 -8.85
N CYS A 462 -24.81 -1.56 -8.88
CA CYS A 462 -24.32 -2.32 -10.03
C CYS A 462 -24.13 -1.44 -11.29
N LYS A 463 -23.81 -0.17 -11.14
CA LYS A 463 -23.52 0.77 -12.23
C LYS A 463 -22.10 1.27 -12.12
N ASP A 464 -21.44 1.45 -13.24
CA ASP A 464 -20.13 2.09 -13.27
C ASP A 464 -20.19 3.50 -12.68
N ASP A 465 -19.11 3.90 -12.01
CA ASP A 465 -18.99 5.27 -11.51
C ASP A 465 -19.03 6.26 -12.68
N PRO A 466 -19.93 7.23 -12.65
CA PRO A 466 -20.05 8.23 -13.73
C PRO A 466 -18.83 9.14 -13.80
N ASN A 467 -18.12 9.30 -12.69
CA ASN A 467 -16.87 10.04 -12.60
C ASN A 467 -15.88 9.27 -11.69
N ASP A 468 -14.84 8.77 -12.30
CA ASP A 468 -13.74 8.08 -11.62
C ASP A 468 -12.51 8.99 -11.36
N TYR A 469 -12.64 10.27 -11.68
CA TYR A 469 -11.60 11.30 -11.57
C TYR A 469 -10.29 10.93 -12.25
N GLY A 470 -10.37 10.16 -13.34
CA GLY A 470 -9.22 9.74 -14.15
C GLY A 470 -8.47 8.51 -13.61
N LEU A 471 -8.96 7.85 -12.54
CA LEU A 471 -8.29 6.69 -11.93
C LEU A 471 -8.16 5.52 -12.91
N ARG A 472 -9.20 5.20 -13.69
CA ARG A 472 -9.16 4.15 -14.73
C ARG A 472 -8.06 4.39 -15.75
N ASN A 473 -7.97 5.62 -16.26
CA ASN A 473 -6.93 6.00 -17.21
C ASN A 473 -5.53 6.00 -16.60
N TYR A 474 -5.40 6.39 -15.34
CA TYR A 474 -4.13 6.32 -14.63
C TYR A 474 -3.66 4.88 -14.48
N ILE A 475 -4.53 3.98 -14.03
CA ILE A 475 -4.22 2.54 -13.92
C ILE A 475 -3.80 1.97 -15.27
N ALA A 476 -4.55 2.27 -16.35
CA ALA A 476 -4.24 1.78 -17.69
C ALA A 476 -2.87 2.26 -18.22
N LYS A 477 -2.47 3.48 -17.87
CA LYS A 477 -1.18 4.06 -18.30
C LYS A 477 0.02 3.57 -17.48
N THR A 478 -0.18 3.24 -16.21
CA THR A 478 0.90 2.85 -15.29
C THR A 478 1.12 1.35 -15.23
N THR A 479 0.20 0.55 -15.77
CA THR A 479 0.20 -0.91 -15.69
C THR A 479 0.04 -1.52 -17.07
N ASP A 480 1.14 -1.60 -17.81
CA ASP A 480 1.18 -2.05 -19.21
C ASP A 480 1.43 -3.56 -19.37
N TYR A 481 1.52 -4.33 -18.29
CA TYR A 481 1.74 -5.76 -18.34
C TYR A 481 0.61 -6.56 -17.67
N THR A 482 0.41 -7.80 -18.14
CA THR A 482 -0.53 -8.76 -17.55
C THR A 482 0.15 -9.50 -16.41
N ASP A 483 -0.54 -9.62 -15.29
CA ASP A 483 -0.05 -10.29 -14.08
C ASP A 483 -1.19 -11.06 -13.38
N PRO A 484 -1.90 -11.98 -14.10
CA PRO A 484 -3.06 -12.67 -13.54
C PRO A 484 -2.67 -13.59 -12.39
N ALA A 485 -3.64 -13.91 -11.52
CA ALA A 485 -3.45 -14.90 -10.47
C ALA A 485 -2.96 -16.24 -11.05
N ILE A 486 -2.05 -16.87 -10.33
CA ILE A 486 -1.46 -18.15 -10.69
C ILE A 486 -2.27 -19.26 -10.03
N ASP A 487 -2.86 -20.14 -10.84
CA ASP A 487 -3.47 -21.35 -10.33
C ASP A 487 -2.41 -22.34 -9.87
N ILE A 488 -2.49 -22.72 -8.59
CA ILE A 488 -1.58 -23.70 -7.98
C ILE A 488 -2.28 -25.05 -7.70
N SER A 489 -3.46 -25.27 -8.26
CA SER A 489 -4.14 -26.57 -8.17
C SER A 489 -3.29 -27.66 -8.80
N GLY A 490 -2.89 -28.65 -8.00
CA GLY A 490 -2.08 -29.78 -8.49
C GLY A 490 -0.59 -29.49 -8.73
N LYS A 491 -0.02 -28.36 -8.22
CA LYS A 491 1.41 -28.02 -8.34
C LYS A 491 2.27 -28.68 -7.26
#